data_8ea90dd5c96c2725949971ed3ffc3b4d
#
_entry.id   8ea90dd5c96c2725949971ed3ffc3b4d
#
_cell.length_a   1.000
_cell.length_b   1.000
_cell.length_c   1.000
_cell.angle_alpha   90.00
_cell.angle_beta   90.00
_cell.angle_gamma   90.00
#
_symmetry.space_group_name_H-M   'P 1'
#
loop_
_entity.id
_entity.type
_entity.pdbx_description
1 polymer ?
#
loop_
_entity_poly.entity_id
_entity_poly.type
_entity_poly.pdbx_seq_one_letter_code
_entity_poly.pdbx_strand_id
1 'polypeptide(L)'
;EQKDYGISEEVIRIQLKKGLYGVTKEQTEKLWIAYEPVWAIGVNGKPATKEYAEQIHIVIRETLVELFGEEAGNEIPVLYGGSVNPENAVGLSKMEHIDGLFIGRSAWQADNFNKIIRDVLK
;
A
#
# COMPACT_ATOMS: atom_id res chain seq x y z
N GLU A 1 16.96 2.10 -6.45
CA GLU A 1 18.27 1.89 -5.79
C GLU A 1 18.12 1.15 -4.46
N GLN A 2 17.31 1.65 -3.52
CA GLN A 2 17.08 1.00 -2.22
C GLN A 2 16.54 -0.41 -2.38
N LYS A 3 15.63 -0.61 -3.32
CA LYS A 3 15.10 -1.94 -3.64
C LYS A 3 16.20 -2.87 -4.13
N ASP A 4 17.07 -2.36 -5.00
CA ASP A 4 18.11 -3.18 -5.63
C ASP A 4 19.16 -3.65 -4.61
N TYR A 5 19.35 -2.89 -3.53
CA TYR A 5 20.27 -3.25 -2.45
C TYR A 5 19.61 -3.99 -1.29
N GLY A 6 18.31 -4.32 -1.41
CA GLY A 6 17.62 -5.09 -0.38
C GLY A 6 17.34 -4.33 0.91
N ILE A 7 17.36 -3.00 0.88
CA ILE A 7 17.13 -2.16 2.07
C ILE A 7 15.76 -1.49 2.11
N SER A 8 14.88 -1.87 1.18
CA SER A 8 13.53 -1.26 1.09
C SER A 8 12.73 -1.41 2.38
N GLU A 9 12.84 -2.57 3.02
CA GLU A 9 12.09 -2.84 4.25
C GLU A 9 12.51 -1.93 5.39
N GLU A 10 13.81 -1.73 5.57
CA GLU A 10 14.34 -0.83 6.60
C GLU A 10 13.93 0.62 6.36
N VAL A 11 13.95 1.05 5.10
CA VAL A 11 13.52 2.40 4.73
C VAL A 11 12.05 2.60 5.09
N ILE A 12 11.20 1.62 4.79
CA ILE A 12 9.76 1.67 5.10
C ILE A 12 9.55 1.76 6.62
N ARG A 13 10.25 0.93 7.39
CA ARG A 13 10.16 0.97 8.86
C ARG A 13 10.55 2.33 9.42
N ILE A 14 11.65 2.91 8.92
CA ILE A 14 12.11 4.24 9.33
C ILE A 14 11.08 5.31 8.98
N GLN A 15 10.55 5.28 7.77
CA GLN A 15 9.55 6.25 7.32
C GLN A 15 8.31 6.21 8.19
N LEU A 16 7.81 5.01 8.49
CA LEU A 16 6.65 4.83 9.35
C LEU A 16 6.91 5.36 10.76
N LYS A 17 8.03 4.98 11.35
CA LYS A 17 8.37 5.39 12.73
C LYS A 17 8.54 6.90 12.82
N LYS A 18 9.15 7.53 11.83
CA LYS A 18 9.30 8.99 11.81
C LYS A 18 7.98 9.69 11.51
N GLY A 19 7.25 9.22 10.51
CA GLY A 19 5.99 9.85 10.08
C GLY A 19 4.87 9.74 11.11
N LEU A 20 4.86 8.66 11.88
CA LEU A 20 3.83 8.42 12.88
C LEU A 20 4.28 8.76 14.30
N TYR A 21 5.45 9.36 14.45
CA TYR A 21 5.94 9.81 15.76
C TYR A 21 4.94 10.78 16.39
N GLY A 22 4.53 10.49 17.61
CA GLY A 22 3.58 11.32 18.32
C GLY A 22 2.10 11.02 18.04
N VAL A 23 1.80 10.14 17.06
CA VAL A 23 0.42 9.69 16.83
C VAL A 23 0.04 8.73 17.95
N THR A 24 -1.10 8.99 18.60
CA THR A 24 -1.57 8.15 19.69
C THR A 24 -2.39 6.96 19.17
N LYS A 25 -2.53 5.93 20.01
CA LYS A 25 -3.35 4.76 19.69
C LYS A 25 -4.79 5.16 19.34
N GLU A 26 -5.36 6.11 20.05
CA GLU A 26 -6.72 6.61 19.83
C GLU A 26 -6.87 7.29 18.47
N GLN A 27 -5.82 7.96 18.01
CA GLN A 27 -5.83 8.64 16.72
C GLN A 27 -5.77 7.66 15.53
N THR A 28 -5.35 6.41 15.76
CA THR A 28 -5.25 5.41 14.68
C THR A 28 -6.61 5.06 14.07
N GLU A 29 -7.70 5.32 14.74
CA GLU A 29 -9.04 5.11 14.18
C GLU A 29 -9.30 5.93 12.91
N LYS A 30 -8.55 7.03 12.75
CA LYS A 30 -8.67 7.94 11.60
C LYS A 30 -7.46 7.85 10.66
N LEU A 31 -6.58 6.89 10.87
CA LEU A 31 -5.33 6.76 10.12
C LEU A 31 -5.48 5.72 9.02
N TRP A 32 -5.05 6.08 7.83
CA TRP A 32 -4.88 5.17 6.69
C TRP A 32 -3.46 5.34 6.19
N ILE A 33 -2.86 4.26 5.74
CA ILE A 33 -1.51 4.27 5.17
C ILE A 33 -1.62 3.95 3.67
N ALA A 34 -0.94 4.72 2.84
CA ALA A 34 -0.82 4.42 1.42
C ALA A 34 0.66 4.18 1.10
N TYR A 35 0.95 3.01 0.56
CA TYR A 35 2.31 2.67 0.12
C TYR A 35 2.45 2.93 -1.38
N GLU A 36 3.36 3.83 -1.72
CA GLU A 36 3.63 4.20 -3.12
C GLU A 36 5.12 3.99 -3.42
N PRO A 37 5.50 2.85 -4.01
CA PRO A 37 6.90 2.67 -4.43
C PRO A 37 7.23 3.66 -5.54
N VAL A 38 8.20 4.54 -5.30
CA VAL A 38 8.52 5.65 -6.21
C VAL A 38 8.92 5.17 -7.60
N TRP A 39 9.52 3.99 -7.69
CA TRP A 39 9.91 3.41 -8.98
C TRP A 39 8.73 2.82 -9.76
N ALA A 40 7.57 2.65 -9.14
CA ALA A 40 6.37 2.08 -9.75
C ALA A 40 5.30 3.13 -10.07
N ILE A 41 5.58 4.40 -9.82
CA ILE A 41 4.65 5.49 -10.12
C ILE A 41 5.14 6.34 -11.29
N GLY A 42 4.22 7.04 -11.93
CA GLY A 42 4.54 7.90 -13.06
C GLY A 42 4.49 7.18 -14.41
N VAL A 43 4.70 7.94 -15.50
CA VAL A 43 4.58 7.42 -16.88
C VAL A 43 5.61 6.33 -17.17
N ASN A 44 6.80 6.47 -16.59
CA ASN A 44 7.92 5.55 -16.81
C ASN A 44 8.10 4.58 -15.64
N GLY A 45 7.15 4.55 -14.69
CA GLY A 45 7.20 3.64 -13.57
C GLY A 45 6.98 2.19 -14.00
N LYS A 46 7.71 1.28 -13.40
CA LYS A 46 7.51 -0.17 -13.63
C LYS A 46 6.50 -0.68 -12.60
N PRO A 47 5.43 -1.39 -13.02
CA PRO A 47 4.52 -1.98 -12.06
C PRO A 47 5.27 -2.95 -11.14
N ALA A 48 4.99 -2.85 -9.85
CA ALA A 48 5.47 -3.84 -8.89
C ALA A 48 4.66 -5.13 -9.06
N THR A 49 5.30 -6.27 -8.81
CA THR A 49 4.56 -7.52 -8.75
C THR A 49 3.66 -7.52 -7.50
N LYS A 50 2.56 -8.26 -7.56
CA LYS A 50 1.67 -8.40 -6.40
C LYS A 50 2.38 -9.05 -5.22
N GLU A 51 3.32 -9.97 -5.49
CA GLU A 51 4.12 -10.62 -4.46
C GLU A 51 5.05 -9.63 -3.76
N TYR A 52 5.70 -8.74 -4.50
CA TYR A 52 6.52 -7.69 -3.92
C TYR A 52 5.68 -6.71 -3.09
N ALA A 53 4.53 -6.29 -3.63
CA ALA A 53 3.61 -5.41 -2.91
C ALA A 53 3.16 -6.05 -1.59
N GLU A 54 2.77 -7.32 -1.64
CA GLU A 54 2.37 -8.08 -0.44
C GLU A 54 3.49 -8.12 0.60
N GLN A 55 4.71 -8.41 0.16
CA GLN A 55 5.87 -8.46 1.06
C GLN A 55 6.07 -7.14 1.80
N ILE A 56 6.00 -6.02 1.10
CA ILE A 56 6.14 -4.71 1.72
C ILE A 56 4.95 -4.40 2.63
N HIS A 57 3.73 -4.77 2.24
CA HIS A 57 2.56 -4.58 3.09
C HIS A 57 2.64 -5.39 4.38
N ILE A 58 3.25 -6.58 4.34
CA ILE A 58 3.53 -7.34 5.57
C ILE A 58 4.45 -6.54 6.50
N VAL A 59 5.52 -5.96 5.95
CA VAL A 59 6.46 -5.14 6.73
C VAL A 59 5.76 -3.92 7.33
N ILE A 60 4.90 -3.27 6.56
CA ILE A 60 4.10 -2.13 7.05
C ILE A 60 3.21 -2.59 8.22
N ARG A 61 2.50 -3.69 8.04
CA ARG A 61 1.61 -4.23 9.08
C ARG A 61 2.36 -4.56 10.36
N GLU A 62 3.48 -5.25 10.24
CA GLU A 62 4.32 -5.57 11.38
C GLU A 62 4.79 -4.32 12.13
N THR A 63 5.17 -3.29 11.39
CA THR A 63 5.62 -2.02 11.98
C THR A 63 4.48 -1.30 12.69
N LEU A 64 3.27 -1.29 12.11
CA LEU A 64 2.09 -0.70 12.75
C LEU A 64 1.72 -1.43 14.04
N VAL A 65 1.82 -2.74 14.05
CA VAL A 65 1.59 -3.55 15.26
C VAL A 65 2.64 -3.24 16.31
N GLU A 66 3.90 -3.11 15.91
CA GLU A 66 4.99 -2.70 16.82
C GLU A 66 4.71 -1.33 17.46
N LEU A 67 4.21 -0.38 16.67
CA LEU A 67 3.97 0.99 17.15
C LEU A 67 2.69 1.13 18.00
N PHE A 68 1.62 0.44 17.65
CA PHE A 68 0.29 0.68 18.22
C PHE A 68 -0.33 -0.53 18.91
N GLY A 69 0.33 -1.67 18.88
CA GLY A 69 -0.20 -2.91 19.43
C GLY A 69 -0.97 -3.72 18.41
N GLU A 70 -1.23 -4.97 18.75
CA GLU A 70 -1.80 -5.96 17.83
C GLU A 70 -3.20 -5.57 17.35
N GLU A 71 -4.06 -5.13 18.26
CA GLU A 71 -5.42 -4.75 17.93
C GLU A 71 -5.46 -3.51 17.01
N ALA A 72 -4.92 -2.38 17.48
CA ALA A 72 -4.94 -1.14 16.71
C ALA A 72 -4.12 -1.24 15.43
N GLY A 73 -2.94 -1.86 15.49
CA GLY A 73 -2.05 -2.00 14.34
C GLY A 73 -2.66 -2.84 13.21
N ASN A 74 -3.48 -3.83 13.54
CA ASN A 74 -4.14 -4.68 12.55
C ASN A 74 -5.41 -4.04 11.95
N GLU A 75 -5.97 -3.03 12.59
CA GLU A 75 -7.17 -2.35 12.10
C GLU A 75 -6.89 -1.17 11.16
N ILE A 76 -5.67 -0.66 11.13
CA ILE A 76 -5.32 0.45 10.26
C ILE A 76 -5.33 -0.01 8.78
N PRO A 77 -6.16 0.61 7.91
CA PRO A 77 -6.14 0.25 6.50
C PRO A 77 -4.82 0.62 5.84
N VAL A 78 -4.27 -0.32 5.06
CA VAL A 78 -3.04 -0.11 4.30
C VAL A 78 -3.35 -0.31 2.82
N LEU A 79 -3.23 0.76 2.05
CA LEU A 79 -3.59 0.80 0.64
C LEU A 79 -2.33 0.73 -0.23
N TYR A 80 -2.43 0.03 -1.34
CA TYR A 80 -1.37 0.01 -2.34
C TYR A 80 -1.60 1.10 -3.38
N GLY A 81 -0.61 1.96 -3.58
CA GLY A 81 -0.68 3.12 -4.47
C GLY A 81 0.38 3.15 -5.57
N GLY A 82 0.98 2.03 -5.91
CA GLY A 82 1.87 1.95 -7.05
C GLY A 82 1.11 2.06 -8.37
N SER A 83 1.70 1.56 -9.47
CA SER A 83 1.02 1.57 -10.75
C SER A 83 -0.12 0.55 -10.76
N VAL A 84 -1.34 1.03 -10.56
CA VAL A 84 -2.56 0.21 -10.58
C VAL A 84 -3.31 0.48 -11.87
N ASN A 85 -3.69 -0.60 -12.56
CA ASN A 85 -4.41 -0.55 -13.83
C ASN A 85 -5.43 -1.69 -13.90
N PRO A 86 -6.30 -1.74 -14.94
CA PRO A 86 -7.30 -2.81 -15.02
C PRO A 86 -6.72 -4.22 -15.06
N GLU A 87 -5.48 -4.40 -15.53
CA GLU A 87 -4.86 -5.72 -15.64
C GLU A 87 -4.35 -6.24 -14.31
N ASN A 88 -3.86 -5.38 -13.41
CA ASN A 88 -3.25 -5.81 -12.15
C ASN A 88 -4.12 -5.58 -10.90
N ALA A 89 -5.19 -4.79 -11.02
CA ALA A 89 -5.98 -4.38 -9.86
C ALA A 89 -6.58 -5.56 -9.09
N VAL A 90 -7.15 -6.53 -9.79
CA VAL A 90 -7.79 -7.69 -9.14
C VAL A 90 -6.77 -8.51 -8.36
N GLY A 91 -5.63 -8.81 -8.98
CA GLY A 91 -4.56 -9.57 -8.33
C GLY A 91 -4.05 -8.88 -7.06
N LEU A 92 -3.82 -7.58 -7.13
CA LEU A 92 -3.40 -6.78 -5.98
C LEU A 92 -4.46 -6.77 -4.87
N SER A 93 -5.73 -6.58 -5.24
CA SER A 93 -6.82 -6.47 -4.27
C SER A 93 -7.10 -7.77 -3.51
N LYS A 94 -6.66 -8.90 -4.04
CA LYS A 94 -6.85 -10.21 -3.41
C LYS A 94 -5.70 -10.63 -2.49
N MET A 95 -4.64 -9.84 -2.43
CA MET A 95 -3.53 -10.14 -1.53
C MET A 95 -3.96 -9.90 -0.08
N GLU A 96 -3.49 -10.76 0.81
CA GLU A 96 -3.96 -10.80 2.21
C GLU A 96 -3.71 -9.50 2.96
N HIS A 97 -2.58 -8.84 2.72
CA HIS A 97 -2.18 -7.65 3.48
C HIS A 97 -2.41 -6.33 2.72
N ILE A 98 -3.05 -6.39 1.57
CA ILE A 98 -3.44 -5.20 0.81
C ILE A 98 -4.93 -4.94 1.06
N ASP A 99 -5.23 -3.93 1.86
CA ASP A 99 -6.62 -3.63 2.28
C ASP A 99 -7.41 -2.87 1.22
N GLY A 100 -6.72 -2.23 0.29
CA GLY A 100 -7.37 -1.47 -0.77
C GLY A 100 -6.36 -0.89 -1.74
N LEU A 101 -6.86 -0.18 -2.73
CA LEU A 101 -6.05 0.38 -3.80
C LEU A 101 -6.20 1.90 -3.82
N PHE A 102 -5.07 2.58 -3.99
CA PHE A 102 -5.02 4.02 -4.19
C PHE A 102 -4.64 4.26 -5.66
N ILE A 103 -5.61 4.73 -6.46
CA ILE A 103 -5.48 4.71 -7.92
C ILE A 103 -5.38 6.13 -8.47
N GLY A 104 -4.33 6.39 -9.25
CA GLY A 104 -4.11 7.67 -9.91
C GLY A 104 -4.63 7.67 -11.36
N ARG A 105 -3.71 7.52 -12.32
CA ARG A 105 -4.00 7.69 -13.74
C ARG A 105 -5.12 6.86 -14.30
N SER A 106 -5.19 5.60 -13.94
CA SER A 106 -6.23 4.71 -14.44
C SER A 106 -7.64 5.16 -14.03
N ALA A 107 -7.72 5.94 -12.94
CA ALA A 107 -8.98 6.49 -12.46
C ALA A 107 -9.38 7.79 -13.18
N TRP A 108 -8.47 8.39 -13.97
CA TRP A 108 -8.80 9.61 -14.74
C TRP A 108 -9.78 9.34 -15.89
N GLN A 109 -9.83 8.09 -16.36
CA GLN A 109 -10.78 7.64 -17.35
C GLN A 109 -11.91 6.89 -16.65
N ALA A 110 -13.13 7.39 -16.74
CA ALA A 110 -14.28 6.82 -16.05
C ALA A 110 -14.48 5.33 -16.39
N ASP A 111 -14.31 4.96 -17.65
CA ASP A 111 -14.49 3.57 -18.08
C ASP A 111 -13.48 2.64 -17.43
N ASN A 112 -12.21 3.05 -17.34
CA ASN A 112 -11.16 2.28 -16.67
C ASN A 112 -11.44 2.15 -15.17
N PHE A 113 -11.81 3.24 -14.53
CA PHE A 113 -12.11 3.24 -13.10
C PHE A 113 -13.31 2.34 -12.79
N ASN A 114 -14.37 2.46 -13.56
CA ASN A 114 -15.57 1.63 -13.42
C ASN A 114 -15.26 0.15 -13.64
N LYS A 115 -14.41 -0.16 -14.63
CA LYS A 115 -13.97 -1.54 -14.87
C LYS A 115 -13.22 -2.09 -13.67
N ILE A 116 -12.27 -1.33 -13.11
CA ILE A 116 -11.51 -1.74 -11.93
C ILE A 116 -12.46 -2.03 -10.76
N ILE A 117 -13.40 -1.12 -10.48
CA ILE A 117 -14.36 -1.28 -9.40
C ILE A 117 -15.17 -2.56 -9.58
N ARG A 118 -15.72 -2.77 -10.76
CA ARG A 118 -16.53 -3.97 -11.04
C ARG A 118 -15.73 -5.26 -10.89
N ASP A 119 -14.50 -5.28 -11.41
CA ASP A 119 -13.67 -6.48 -11.39
C ASP A 119 -13.18 -6.80 -9.97
N VAL A 120 -12.84 -5.78 -9.18
CA VAL A 120 -12.40 -5.95 -7.79
C VAL A 120 -13.54 -6.43 -6.90
N LEU A 121 -14.77 -5.98 -7.15
CA LEU A 121 -15.95 -6.33 -6.33
C LEU A 121 -16.54 -7.70 -6.68
N LYS A 122 -16.06 -8.35 -7.71
CA LYS A 122 -16.45 -9.74 -7.99
C LYS A 122 -15.82 -10.66 -6.95
#